data_8c9bc7e98dd0dc707a324fe2b018c765
#
_entry.id   8c9bc7e98dd0dc707a324fe2b018c765
#
_cell.length_a   1.000
_cell.length_b   1.000
_cell.length_c   1.000
_cell.angle_alpha   90.00
_cell.angle_beta   90.00
_cell.angle_gamma   90.00
#
_symmetry.space_group_name_H-M   'P 1'
#
loop_
_entity.id
_entity.type
_entity.pdbx_description
1 polymer ?
#
loop_
_entity_poly.entity_id
_entity_poly.type
_entity_poly.pdbx_seq_one_letter_code
_entity_poly.pdbx_strand_id
1 'polypeptide(L)'
;MLESSGSSVTGSSVRKRNLVKRQKKNEGVDMINMLPEPLISRILSFLPTKDAVRTCVSSKKWLFRWTFITKLDLDDTVFYSPKRKNGGKMFFMNFVYRALLLTQSKILESVSLTVVNKYDVSLLNTWVSNILIRDVRSLRIDTSFEMPLTSFASHSLFNSKFLEELVLNMKSCAIRVYDSDFVHFGLLRILKLSGILFTVDPSYRTMNLSLPVLKVFETTNCTWLNAKCVTLNVPLLESVIIVQNAKSMSYDTPKCSMCFFASNLIEFSYCGDGYISHYFKLLQSLLTHNASLNVTVSQCPINRDPETEFRAFVLLQEFSQVKYLKFEGCEVSILSKNVHHPLLGTPHHKLNMH
;
A
#
# COMPACT_ATOMS: atom_id res chain seq x y z
N MET A 1 -72.18 29.42 -64.15
CA MET A 1 -72.83 28.14 -64.00
C MET A 1 -72.38 27.56 -62.71
N LEU A 2 -73.17 27.78 -61.70
CA LEU A 2 -74.05 26.75 -61.04
C LEU A 2 -73.18 25.76 -60.27
N GLU A 3 -73.28 25.52 -59.08
CA GLU A 3 -74.23 25.55 -57.95
C GLU A 3 -73.52 24.84 -56.80
N SER A 4 -73.54 25.29 -55.68
CA SER A 4 -74.40 25.22 -54.52
C SER A 4 -74.15 24.00 -53.61
N SER A 5 -74.03 24.38 -52.38
CA SER A 5 -74.62 23.80 -51.18
C SER A 5 -73.94 22.61 -50.49
N GLY A 6 -73.85 22.79 -49.19
CA GLY A 6 -73.99 21.74 -48.24
C GLY A 6 -73.23 21.86 -46.92
N SER A 7 -73.93 22.54 -45.99
CA SER A 7 -73.56 22.63 -44.57
C SER A 7 -73.49 21.25 -43.88
N SER A 8 -72.55 21.07 -42.99
CA SER A 8 -72.81 20.42 -41.70
C SER A 8 -71.85 20.73 -40.64
N VAL A 9 -72.35 21.32 -39.60
CA VAL A 9 -71.75 21.60 -38.30
C VAL A 9 -71.58 20.30 -37.56
N THR A 10 -70.34 20.04 -37.13
CA THR A 10 -70.13 19.07 -36.02
C THR A 10 -69.17 19.67 -35.04
N GLY A 11 -69.63 19.77 -33.82
CA GLY A 11 -68.98 20.42 -32.71
C GLY A 11 -67.62 19.80 -32.28
N SER A 12 -66.67 20.62 -32.13
CA SER A 12 -65.39 20.26 -31.50
C SER A 12 -65.56 20.31 -29.99
N SER A 13 -65.56 19.13 -29.40
CA SER A 13 -65.49 18.95 -27.98
C SER A 13 -64.12 19.40 -27.50
N VAL A 14 -64.05 20.56 -26.84
CA VAL A 14 -62.92 21.07 -26.14
C VAL A 14 -62.67 20.20 -24.92
N ARG A 15 -61.71 19.25 -25.00
CA ARG A 15 -61.19 18.53 -23.85
C ARG A 15 -60.47 19.51 -22.93
N LYS A 16 -61.10 19.98 -21.86
CA LYS A 16 -60.48 20.63 -20.72
C LYS A 16 -59.44 19.69 -20.13
N ARG A 17 -58.17 19.94 -20.39
CA ARG A 17 -57.06 19.30 -19.67
C ARG A 17 -57.11 19.79 -18.23
N ASN A 18 -57.54 18.98 -17.32
CA ASN A 18 -57.41 19.17 -15.89
C ASN A 18 -55.91 19.26 -15.55
N LEU A 19 -55.44 20.47 -15.38
CA LEU A 19 -54.17 20.77 -14.73
C LEU A 19 -54.30 20.28 -13.28
N VAL A 20 -53.89 19.06 -13.04
CA VAL A 20 -53.67 18.55 -11.68
C VAL A 20 -52.65 19.48 -11.04
N LYS A 21 -53.10 20.37 -10.18
CA LYS A 21 -52.22 21.17 -9.28
C LYS A 21 -51.39 20.13 -8.51
N ARG A 22 -50.08 20.03 -8.86
CA ARG A 22 -49.12 19.36 -8.01
C ARG A 22 -49.21 20.01 -6.63
N GLN A 23 -49.77 19.28 -5.68
CA GLN A 23 -49.73 19.68 -4.27
C GLN A 23 -48.29 19.98 -3.93
N LYS A 24 -48.02 21.18 -3.40
CA LYS A 24 -46.75 21.53 -2.75
C LYS A 24 -46.49 20.46 -1.69
N LYS A 25 -45.54 19.58 -1.98
CA LYS A 25 -44.99 18.66 -1.01
C LYS A 25 -44.51 19.52 0.14
N ASN A 26 -44.96 19.26 1.35
CA ASN A 26 -44.45 19.90 2.58
C ASN A 26 -42.97 20.09 2.45
N GLU A 27 -42.51 21.35 2.48
CA GLU A 27 -41.12 21.70 2.59
C GLU A 27 -40.66 21.27 3.99
N GLY A 28 -40.35 19.98 4.14
CA GLY A 28 -39.57 19.53 5.28
C GLY A 28 -38.31 20.37 5.32
N VAL A 29 -38.04 21.00 6.46
CA VAL A 29 -36.84 21.78 6.67
C VAL A 29 -35.65 20.92 6.25
N ASP A 30 -34.91 21.37 5.22
CA ASP A 30 -33.75 20.66 4.71
C ASP A 30 -32.60 20.74 5.73
N MET A 31 -32.70 19.90 6.76
CA MET A 31 -31.80 19.84 7.91
C MET A 31 -30.34 19.64 7.46
N ILE A 32 -30.12 18.91 6.36
CA ILE A 32 -28.78 18.64 5.81
C ILE A 32 -28.13 19.94 5.31
N ASN A 33 -28.88 20.78 4.64
CA ASN A 33 -28.39 22.07 4.17
C ASN A 33 -28.21 23.12 5.30
N MET A 34 -28.75 22.88 6.48
CA MET A 34 -28.53 23.74 7.66
C MET A 34 -27.29 23.37 8.45
N LEU A 35 -26.62 22.26 8.15
CA LEU A 35 -25.41 21.83 8.86
C LEU A 35 -24.30 22.89 8.74
N PRO A 36 -23.58 23.18 9.84
CA PRO A 36 -22.35 23.98 9.81
C PRO A 36 -21.29 23.34 8.92
N GLU A 37 -20.47 24.18 8.26
CA GLU A 37 -19.43 23.72 7.33
C GLU A 37 -18.46 22.69 7.89
N PRO A 38 -17.97 22.79 9.16
CA PRO A 38 -17.08 21.77 9.73
C PRO A 38 -17.73 20.39 9.81
N LEU A 39 -19.04 20.33 10.08
CA LEU A 39 -19.77 19.08 10.12
C LEU A 39 -19.95 18.47 8.73
N ILE A 40 -20.21 19.29 7.71
CA ILE A 40 -20.28 18.84 6.33
C ILE A 40 -18.94 18.24 5.90
N SER A 41 -17.83 18.92 6.15
CA SER A 41 -16.48 18.44 5.83
C SER A 41 -16.18 17.13 6.55
N ARG A 42 -16.58 17.01 7.82
CA ARG A 42 -16.42 15.78 8.59
C ARG A 42 -17.26 14.62 8.03
N ILE A 43 -18.51 14.88 7.64
CA ILE A 43 -19.36 13.87 7.01
C ILE A 43 -18.73 13.40 5.69
N LEU A 44 -18.27 14.33 4.86
CA LEU A 44 -17.65 14.01 3.59
C LEU A 44 -16.34 13.21 3.76
N SER A 45 -15.60 13.42 4.84
CA SER A 45 -14.37 12.67 5.13
C SER A 45 -14.58 11.20 5.47
N PHE A 46 -15.80 10.78 5.77
CA PHE A 46 -16.17 9.37 5.99
C PHE A 46 -16.63 8.67 4.70
N LEU A 47 -16.87 9.42 3.63
CA LEU A 47 -17.33 8.85 2.37
C LEU A 47 -16.14 8.52 1.46
N PRO A 48 -16.22 7.42 0.68
CA PRO A 48 -15.33 7.22 -0.45
C PRO A 48 -15.36 8.44 -1.36
N THR A 49 -14.21 8.84 -1.92
CA THR A 49 -14.10 10.08 -2.71
C THR A 49 -15.13 10.17 -3.83
N LYS A 50 -15.44 9.05 -4.50
CA LYS A 50 -16.47 9.01 -5.55
C LYS A 50 -17.84 9.40 -5.02
N ASP A 51 -18.22 8.95 -3.83
CA ASP A 51 -19.52 9.25 -3.23
C ASP A 51 -19.53 10.67 -2.65
N ALA A 52 -18.42 11.14 -2.08
CA ALA A 52 -18.26 12.54 -1.69
C ALA A 52 -18.45 13.48 -2.89
N VAL A 53 -17.86 13.16 -4.05
CA VAL A 53 -18.07 13.91 -5.30
C VAL A 53 -19.54 13.86 -5.74
N ARG A 54 -20.22 12.72 -5.60
CA ARG A 54 -21.64 12.58 -5.97
C ARG A 54 -22.57 13.45 -5.14
N THR A 55 -22.19 13.85 -3.94
CA THR A 55 -23.01 14.76 -3.12
C THR A 55 -23.20 16.13 -3.76
N CYS A 56 -22.35 16.51 -4.73
CA CYS A 56 -22.46 17.76 -5.49
C CYS A 56 -23.85 17.95 -6.17
N VAL A 57 -24.51 16.84 -6.53
CA VAL A 57 -25.83 16.91 -7.20
C VAL A 57 -26.97 17.16 -6.21
N SER A 58 -26.75 17.00 -4.91
CA SER A 58 -27.77 17.10 -3.88
C SER A 58 -28.19 18.55 -3.62
N SER A 59 -27.25 19.49 -3.63
CA SER A 59 -27.55 20.92 -3.47
C SER A 59 -26.37 21.81 -3.89
N LYS A 60 -26.65 23.08 -4.19
CA LYS A 60 -25.62 24.08 -4.51
C LYS A 60 -24.62 24.29 -3.36
N LYS A 61 -25.04 24.11 -2.10
CA LYS A 61 -24.20 24.24 -0.93
C LYS A 61 -23.14 23.13 -0.86
N TRP A 62 -23.42 21.94 -1.42
CA TRP A 62 -22.52 20.78 -1.42
C TRP A 62 -21.59 20.73 -2.65
N LEU A 63 -21.82 21.61 -3.64
CA LEU A 63 -21.19 21.54 -4.96
C LEU A 63 -19.66 21.43 -4.93
N PHE A 64 -18.98 22.16 -4.06
CA PHE A 64 -17.51 22.16 -3.97
C PHE A 64 -16.98 21.71 -2.62
N ARG A 65 -17.82 21.19 -1.72
CA ARG A 65 -17.38 20.83 -0.37
C ARG A 65 -16.41 19.67 -0.35
N TRP A 66 -16.56 18.71 -1.24
CA TRP A 66 -15.65 17.59 -1.37
C TRP A 66 -14.22 18.03 -1.75
N THR A 67 -14.01 19.20 -2.32
CA THR A 67 -12.67 19.68 -2.69
C THR A 67 -11.78 19.98 -1.48
N PHE A 68 -12.36 20.06 -0.28
CA PHE A 68 -11.66 20.32 0.98
C PHE A 68 -11.42 19.05 1.81
N ILE A 69 -11.79 17.87 1.29
CA ILE A 69 -11.50 16.63 1.99
C ILE A 69 -9.99 16.41 2.08
N THR A 70 -9.55 15.80 3.18
CA THR A 70 -8.13 15.49 3.45
C THR A 70 -7.80 14.02 3.18
N LYS A 71 -8.81 13.21 2.84
CA LYS A 71 -8.67 11.78 2.51
C LYS A 71 -9.16 11.54 1.10
N LEU A 72 -8.29 11.01 0.25
CA LEU A 72 -8.63 10.64 -1.12
C LEU A 72 -8.58 9.12 -1.26
N ASP A 73 -9.70 8.55 -1.71
CA ASP A 73 -9.83 7.16 -2.07
C ASP A 73 -10.11 7.05 -3.57
N LEU A 74 -9.10 6.63 -4.32
CA LEU A 74 -9.07 6.54 -5.78
C LEU A 74 -9.07 5.06 -6.18
N ASP A 75 -10.26 4.47 -6.27
CA ASP A 75 -10.43 3.04 -6.53
C ASP A 75 -11.04 2.83 -7.93
N ASP A 76 -10.32 2.14 -8.82
CA ASP A 76 -10.82 1.87 -10.17
C ASP A 76 -11.90 0.80 -10.21
N THR A 77 -11.98 -0.10 -9.22
CA THR A 77 -12.96 -1.20 -9.18
C THR A 77 -14.38 -0.69 -9.21
N VAL A 78 -14.64 0.46 -8.56
CA VAL A 78 -15.98 1.08 -8.47
C VAL A 78 -16.46 1.70 -9.79
N PHE A 79 -15.62 1.77 -10.82
CA PHE A 79 -15.96 2.28 -12.15
C PHE A 79 -16.29 1.20 -13.15
N TYR A 80 -16.06 -0.07 -12.83
CA TYR A 80 -16.36 -1.19 -13.69
C TYR A 80 -17.78 -1.68 -13.46
N SER A 81 -18.46 -1.92 -14.57
CA SER A 81 -19.77 -2.57 -14.57
C SER A 81 -19.75 -3.67 -15.64
N PRO A 82 -20.33 -4.85 -15.39
CA PRO A 82 -20.42 -5.94 -16.38
C PRO A 82 -21.04 -5.49 -17.71
N LYS A 83 -21.88 -4.45 -17.67
CA LYS A 83 -22.54 -3.88 -18.86
C LYS A 83 -21.66 -2.91 -19.66
N ARG A 84 -20.51 -2.46 -19.12
CA ARG A 84 -19.64 -1.45 -19.74
C ARG A 84 -18.18 -1.95 -19.82
N LYS A 85 -17.93 -2.90 -20.71
CA LYS A 85 -16.60 -3.56 -20.82
C LYS A 85 -15.42 -2.60 -21.04
N ASN A 86 -15.58 -1.46 -21.70
CA ASN A 86 -14.45 -0.57 -22.05
C ASN A 86 -14.56 0.86 -21.51
N GLY A 87 -15.67 1.27 -20.91
CA GLY A 87 -15.86 2.65 -20.45
C GLY A 87 -15.29 2.95 -19.06
N GLY A 88 -15.11 1.95 -18.22
CA GLY A 88 -14.71 2.15 -16.81
C GLY A 88 -13.35 2.82 -16.68
N LYS A 89 -12.36 2.39 -17.48
CA LYS A 89 -11.01 2.92 -17.46
C LYS A 89 -10.94 4.43 -17.75
N MET A 90 -11.62 4.87 -18.81
CA MET A 90 -11.67 6.28 -19.19
C MET A 90 -12.35 7.12 -18.11
N PHE A 91 -13.46 6.61 -17.54
CA PHE A 91 -14.16 7.33 -16.46
C PHE A 91 -13.29 7.43 -15.20
N PHE A 92 -12.56 6.38 -14.84
CA PHE A 92 -11.65 6.43 -13.71
C PHE A 92 -10.50 7.42 -13.95
N MET A 93 -9.86 7.39 -15.12
CA MET A 93 -8.81 8.35 -15.47
C MET A 93 -9.30 9.79 -15.32
N ASN A 94 -10.46 10.11 -15.90
CA ASN A 94 -11.05 11.44 -15.78
C ASN A 94 -11.40 11.80 -14.33
N PHE A 95 -11.85 10.83 -13.54
CA PHE A 95 -12.12 11.03 -12.12
C PHE A 95 -10.85 11.36 -11.34
N VAL A 96 -9.76 10.58 -11.52
CA VAL A 96 -8.47 10.84 -10.87
C VAL A 96 -7.93 12.23 -11.23
N TYR A 97 -7.92 12.58 -12.52
CA TYR A 97 -7.48 13.91 -12.95
C TYR A 97 -8.28 15.03 -12.29
N ARG A 98 -9.61 14.92 -12.27
CA ARG A 98 -10.47 15.92 -11.65
C ARG A 98 -10.30 15.95 -10.13
N ALA A 99 -10.19 14.80 -9.48
CA ALA A 99 -9.97 14.73 -8.05
C ALA A 99 -8.65 15.41 -7.66
N LEU A 100 -7.57 15.11 -8.34
CA LEU A 100 -6.26 15.72 -8.08
C LEU A 100 -6.23 17.22 -8.43
N LEU A 101 -6.89 17.64 -9.52
CA LEU A 101 -6.92 19.04 -9.93
C LEU A 101 -7.77 19.91 -9.00
N LEU A 102 -8.94 19.43 -8.58
CA LEU A 102 -9.92 20.23 -7.85
C LEU A 102 -9.75 20.16 -6.33
N THR A 103 -9.02 19.19 -5.79
CA THR A 103 -8.73 19.14 -4.36
C THR A 103 -7.93 20.38 -3.94
N GLN A 104 -8.46 21.14 -2.99
CA GLN A 104 -7.87 22.40 -2.50
C GLN A 104 -7.02 22.21 -1.25
N SER A 105 -7.18 21.09 -0.55
CA SER A 105 -6.39 20.78 0.64
C SER A 105 -4.90 20.64 0.30
N LYS A 106 -4.05 21.44 0.93
CA LYS A 106 -2.59 21.34 0.80
C LYS A 106 -2.06 20.10 1.50
N ILE A 107 -2.61 19.81 2.68
CA ILE A 107 -2.26 18.65 3.49
C ILE A 107 -3.29 17.56 3.23
N LEU A 108 -2.82 16.38 2.80
CA LEU A 108 -3.65 15.19 2.67
C LEU A 108 -3.28 14.21 3.79
N GLU A 109 -4.24 13.92 4.66
CA GLU A 109 -4.05 12.94 5.73
C GLU A 109 -3.78 11.56 5.17
N SER A 110 -4.56 11.14 4.17
CA SER A 110 -4.36 9.86 3.51
C SER A 110 -4.79 9.87 2.05
N VAL A 111 -4.02 9.17 1.24
CA VAL A 111 -4.38 8.88 -0.15
C VAL A 111 -4.27 7.37 -0.39
N SER A 112 -5.35 6.77 -0.86
CA SER A 112 -5.39 5.38 -1.33
C SER A 112 -5.62 5.37 -2.84
N LEU A 113 -4.75 4.67 -3.57
CA LEU A 113 -4.85 4.45 -5.01
C LEU A 113 -4.93 2.95 -5.29
N THR A 114 -6.11 2.44 -5.58
CA THR A 114 -6.34 1.04 -5.94
C THR A 114 -6.57 0.91 -7.44
N VAL A 115 -5.72 0.14 -8.11
CA VAL A 115 -5.69 0.00 -9.56
C VAL A 115 -5.66 -1.48 -9.93
N VAL A 116 -6.79 -2.01 -10.38
CA VAL A 116 -6.93 -3.42 -10.77
C VAL A 116 -6.65 -3.60 -12.26
N ASN A 117 -6.97 -2.60 -13.06
CA ASN A 117 -6.78 -2.65 -14.50
C ASN A 117 -5.41 -2.11 -14.90
N LYS A 118 -4.85 -2.69 -15.97
CA LYS A 118 -3.54 -2.27 -16.48
C LYS A 118 -3.60 -0.87 -17.09
N TYR A 119 -2.88 0.06 -16.49
CA TYR A 119 -2.63 1.42 -16.97
C TYR A 119 -1.17 1.54 -17.45
N ASP A 120 -0.91 2.59 -18.20
CA ASP A 120 0.46 2.95 -18.55
C ASP A 120 1.23 3.40 -17.30
N VAL A 121 2.49 2.97 -17.16
CA VAL A 121 3.32 3.29 -15.99
C VAL A 121 3.60 4.78 -15.90
N SER A 122 3.75 5.46 -17.03
CA SER A 122 3.98 6.92 -17.06
C SER A 122 2.78 7.68 -16.50
N LEU A 123 1.58 7.18 -16.76
CA LEU A 123 0.34 7.74 -16.21
C LEU A 123 0.27 7.55 -14.69
N LEU A 124 0.58 6.34 -14.21
CA LEU A 124 0.62 6.07 -12.77
C LEU A 124 1.68 6.92 -12.06
N ASN A 125 2.87 7.04 -12.66
CA ASN A 125 3.93 7.92 -12.17
C ASN A 125 3.46 9.37 -12.08
N THR A 126 2.73 9.85 -13.08
CA THR A 126 2.16 11.19 -13.08
C THR A 126 1.16 11.37 -11.94
N TRP A 127 0.26 10.40 -11.71
CA TRP A 127 -0.68 10.48 -10.61
C TRP A 127 0.02 10.49 -9.25
N VAL A 128 0.96 9.58 -9.04
CA VAL A 128 1.72 9.49 -7.78
C VAL A 128 2.53 10.76 -7.54
N SER A 129 3.19 11.30 -8.56
CA SER A 129 3.93 12.57 -8.44
C SER A 129 3.00 13.73 -8.09
N ASN A 130 1.81 13.83 -8.70
CA ASN A 130 0.82 14.86 -8.37
C ASN A 130 0.24 14.70 -6.95
N ILE A 131 0.14 13.47 -6.45
CA ILE A 131 -0.23 13.20 -5.06
C ILE A 131 0.87 13.72 -4.13
N LEU A 132 2.13 13.36 -4.40
CA LEU A 132 3.28 13.65 -3.55
C LEU A 132 3.78 15.11 -3.58
N ILE A 133 3.36 15.92 -4.56
CA ILE A 133 3.57 17.37 -4.53
C ILE A 133 2.84 18.02 -3.34
N ARG A 134 1.79 17.38 -2.83
CA ARG A 134 1.07 17.77 -1.63
C ARG A 134 1.72 17.17 -0.40
N ASP A 135 1.45 17.75 0.76
CA ASP A 135 1.93 17.25 2.06
C ASP A 135 1.10 16.02 2.48
N VAL A 136 1.40 14.87 1.86
CA VAL A 136 0.70 13.59 2.13
C VAL A 136 1.34 12.89 3.32
N ARG A 137 0.53 12.49 4.32
CA ARG A 137 1.00 11.76 5.50
C ARG A 137 0.93 10.24 5.34
N SER A 138 -0.15 9.71 4.80
CA SER A 138 -0.30 8.28 4.53
C SER A 138 -0.59 8.06 3.05
N LEU A 139 0.25 7.26 2.38
CA LEU A 139 0.08 6.87 0.98
C LEU A 139 -0.01 5.36 0.88
N ARG A 140 -1.12 4.88 0.33
CA ARG A 140 -1.33 3.48 0.00
C ARG A 140 -1.54 3.32 -1.50
N ILE A 141 -0.80 2.41 -2.12
CA ILE A 141 -0.95 2.06 -3.54
C ILE A 141 -1.10 0.56 -3.67
N ASP A 142 -2.21 0.11 -4.24
CA ASP A 142 -2.52 -1.29 -4.50
C ASP A 142 -2.67 -1.53 -6.01
N THR A 143 -1.88 -2.44 -6.59
CA THR A 143 -2.01 -2.83 -7.99
C THR A 143 -2.14 -4.33 -8.15
N SER A 144 -3.07 -4.78 -9.02
CA SER A 144 -3.32 -6.21 -9.27
C SER A 144 -2.64 -6.72 -10.55
N PHE A 145 -1.85 -5.90 -11.24
CA PHE A 145 -1.16 -6.28 -12.48
C PHE A 145 0.35 -6.10 -12.36
N GLU A 146 1.08 -6.86 -13.17
CA GLU A 146 2.53 -6.75 -13.26
C GLU A 146 2.93 -5.50 -14.03
N MET A 147 3.80 -4.71 -13.44
CA MET A 147 4.38 -3.56 -14.11
C MET A 147 5.63 -3.97 -14.88
N PRO A 148 5.91 -3.35 -16.05
CA PRO A 148 7.19 -3.54 -16.70
C PRO A 148 8.33 -3.12 -15.78
N LEU A 149 9.53 -3.65 -15.99
CA LEU A 149 10.75 -3.36 -15.22
C LEU A 149 11.24 -1.90 -15.36
N THR A 150 10.33 -0.99 -15.64
CA THR A 150 10.58 0.45 -15.69
C THR A 150 10.38 1.05 -14.30
N SER A 151 11.24 1.98 -13.94
CA SER A 151 11.23 2.61 -12.62
C SER A 151 9.89 3.28 -12.32
N PHE A 152 9.25 2.85 -11.22
CA PHE A 152 7.99 3.40 -10.75
C PHE A 152 8.26 4.51 -9.73
N ALA A 153 7.84 5.73 -10.03
CA ALA A 153 7.76 6.91 -9.14
C ALA A 153 8.90 7.08 -8.09
N SER A 154 10.05 6.42 -8.29
CA SER A 154 11.12 6.32 -7.28
C SER A 154 11.59 7.68 -6.78
N HIS A 155 11.83 8.62 -7.70
CA HIS A 155 12.30 9.96 -7.32
C HIS A 155 11.27 10.71 -6.44
N SER A 156 10.00 10.71 -6.82
CA SER A 156 8.95 11.41 -6.06
C SER A 156 8.69 10.77 -4.71
N LEU A 157 8.70 9.41 -4.65
CA LEU A 157 8.52 8.68 -3.41
C LEU A 157 9.64 8.96 -2.41
N PHE A 158 10.90 8.82 -2.85
CA PHE A 158 12.06 8.96 -1.97
C PHE A 158 12.33 10.40 -1.49
N ASN A 159 11.79 11.39 -2.18
CA ASN A 159 11.89 12.81 -1.79
C ASN A 159 10.70 13.32 -0.98
N SER A 160 9.77 12.46 -0.59
CA SER A 160 8.61 12.88 0.19
C SER A 160 8.99 13.16 1.65
N LYS A 161 8.86 14.42 2.06
CA LYS A 161 9.26 14.89 3.41
C LYS A 161 8.19 14.67 4.48
N PHE A 162 6.94 14.47 4.08
CA PHE A 162 5.77 14.48 4.99
C PHE A 162 5.17 13.08 5.21
N LEU A 163 5.64 12.06 4.48
CA LEU A 163 5.14 10.70 4.64
C LEU A 163 5.47 10.15 6.03
N GLU A 164 4.41 9.78 6.74
CA GLU A 164 4.45 9.04 8.00
C GLU A 164 4.16 7.54 7.78
N GLU A 165 3.39 7.21 6.75
CA GLU A 165 3.04 5.84 6.37
C GLU A 165 3.12 5.66 4.84
N LEU A 166 3.83 4.62 4.41
CA LEU A 166 3.90 4.20 3.01
C LEU A 166 3.56 2.71 2.90
N VAL A 167 2.51 2.41 2.15
CA VAL A 167 2.09 1.04 1.84
C VAL A 167 2.07 0.87 0.33
N LEU A 168 2.95 0.03 -0.19
CA LEU A 168 2.98 -0.34 -1.61
C LEU A 168 2.67 -1.83 -1.73
N ASN A 169 1.49 -2.16 -2.25
CA ASN A 169 1.07 -3.52 -2.51
C ASN A 169 1.00 -3.74 -4.02
N MET A 170 2.10 -4.21 -4.57
CA MET A 170 2.27 -4.40 -6.00
C MET A 170 2.31 -5.90 -6.33
N LYS A 171 1.78 -6.30 -7.48
CA LYS A 171 1.94 -7.68 -7.93
C LYS A 171 3.38 -7.97 -8.36
N SER A 172 4.00 -7.03 -9.08
CA SER A 172 5.42 -6.99 -9.42
C SER A 172 5.74 -5.58 -9.91
N CYS A 173 6.70 -4.92 -9.29
CA CYS A 173 7.08 -3.55 -9.64
C CYS A 173 8.55 -3.31 -9.37
N ALA A 174 9.28 -2.76 -10.37
CA ALA A 174 10.66 -2.37 -10.18
C ALA A 174 10.78 -0.94 -9.66
N ILE A 175 11.53 -0.77 -8.58
CA ILE A 175 11.89 0.54 -8.04
C ILE A 175 13.42 0.65 -8.11
N ARG A 176 13.91 1.63 -8.89
CA ARG A 176 15.35 1.89 -9.00
C ARG A 176 15.77 2.87 -7.89
N VAL A 177 16.77 2.45 -7.14
CA VAL A 177 17.45 3.31 -6.17
C VAL A 177 18.75 3.79 -6.81
N TYR A 178 18.84 5.10 -7.09
CA TYR A 178 19.98 5.70 -7.79
C TYR A 178 21.14 6.00 -6.86
N ASP A 179 20.85 6.51 -5.67
CA ASP A 179 21.84 6.81 -4.63
C ASP A 179 21.15 6.74 -3.26
N SER A 180 21.84 6.15 -2.29
CA SER A 180 21.32 6.03 -0.93
C SER A 180 21.15 7.37 -0.22
N ASP A 181 21.91 8.40 -0.65
CA ASP A 181 21.87 9.73 -0.02
C ASP A 181 20.60 10.53 -0.38
N PHE A 182 19.85 10.09 -1.40
CA PHE A 182 18.59 10.76 -1.81
C PHE A 182 17.34 10.23 -1.12
N VAL A 183 17.44 9.25 -0.24
CA VAL A 183 16.27 8.72 0.46
C VAL A 183 16.01 9.51 1.74
N HIS A 184 15.05 10.44 1.69
CA HIS A 184 14.72 11.33 2.80
C HIS A 184 13.33 11.05 3.39
N PHE A 185 13.21 9.96 4.12
CA PHE A 185 11.98 9.64 4.87
C PHE A 185 12.11 10.04 6.36
N GLY A 186 12.28 11.33 6.62
CA GLY A 186 12.52 11.81 7.99
C GLY A 186 11.34 11.59 8.97
N LEU A 187 10.11 11.42 8.48
CA LEU A 187 8.91 11.24 9.31
C LEU A 187 8.28 9.85 9.16
N LEU A 188 8.83 8.97 8.34
CA LEU A 188 8.22 7.68 8.02
C LEU A 188 8.27 6.74 9.23
N ARG A 189 7.11 6.35 9.73
CA ARG A 189 6.91 5.45 10.87
C ARG A 189 6.54 4.03 10.45
N ILE A 190 5.82 3.90 9.34
CA ILE A 190 5.33 2.62 8.84
C ILE A 190 5.73 2.49 7.38
N LEU A 191 6.47 1.43 7.06
CA LEU A 191 6.85 1.06 5.70
C LEU A 191 6.43 -0.38 5.43
N LYS A 192 5.43 -0.56 4.54
CA LYS A 192 4.93 -1.86 4.12
C LYS A 192 5.06 -2.01 2.61
N LEU A 193 5.78 -3.02 2.18
CA LEU A 193 6.12 -3.23 0.77
C LEU A 193 5.75 -4.64 0.34
N SER A 194 5.06 -4.80 -0.77
CA SER A 194 4.73 -6.10 -1.33
C SER A 194 5.00 -6.13 -2.84
N GLY A 195 5.68 -7.18 -3.29
CA GLY A 195 5.97 -7.42 -4.70
C GLY A 195 6.92 -6.39 -5.34
N ILE A 196 7.83 -5.83 -4.56
CA ILE A 196 8.79 -4.82 -5.04
C ILE A 196 10.13 -5.45 -5.38
N LEU A 197 10.61 -5.15 -6.59
CA LEU A 197 11.96 -5.46 -7.05
C LEU A 197 12.82 -4.19 -6.94
N PHE A 198 13.61 -4.07 -5.89
CA PHE A 198 14.59 -2.99 -5.78
C PHE A 198 15.79 -3.28 -6.68
N THR A 199 16.14 -2.32 -7.51
CA THR A 199 17.33 -2.40 -8.36
C THR A 199 18.33 -1.35 -7.93
N VAL A 200 19.52 -1.80 -7.55
CA VAL A 200 20.64 -0.94 -7.18
C VAL A 200 21.60 -0.86 -8.36
N ASP A 201 22.28 0.28 -8.53
CA ASP A 201 23.32 0.40 -9.53
C ASP A 201 24.40 -0.65 -9.30
N PRO A 202 24.78 -1.45 -10.31
CA PRO A 202 25.81 -2.49 -10.19
C PRO A 202 27.16 -2.00 -9.68
N SER A 203 27.45 -0.70 -9.83
CA SER A 203 28.70 -0.08 -9.38
C SER A 203 28.80 -0.01 -7.87
N TYR A 204 27.69 0.24 -7.17
CA TYR A 204 27.69 0.45 -5.71
C TYR A 204 27.50 -0.84 -4.93
N ARG A 205 26.66 -1.76 -5.40
CA ARG A 205 26.32 -3.06 -4.77
C ARG A 205 25.87 -2.99 -3.30
N THR A 206 25.78 -1.81 -2.73
CA THR A 206 25.31 -1.55 -1.36
C THR A 206 24.21 -0.53 -1.39
N MET A 207 23.25 -0.70 -0.49
CA MET A 207 22.14 0.24 -0.32
C MET A 207 22.06 0.61 1.16
N ASN A 208 22.16 1.90 1.46
CA ASN A 208 22.04 2.41 2.82
C ASN A 208 20.77 3.27 2.90
N LEU A 209 19.88 2.91 3.81
CA LEU A 209 18.63 3.63 4.05
C LEU A 209 18.61 4.16 5.48
N SER A 210 18.41 5.47 5.64
CA SER A 210 18.23 6.10 6.94
C SER A 210 16.77 6.44 7.16
N LEU A 211 16.14 5.76 8.12
CA LEU A 211 14.73 5.89 8.46
C LEU A 211 14.62 6.11 9.98
N PRO A 212 14.97 7.29 10.48
CA PRO A 212 15.30 7.53 11.90
C PRO A 212 14.11 7.34 12.85
N VAL A 213 12.88 7.46 12.36
CA VAL A 213 11.65 7.34 13.16
C VAL A 213 10.80 6.12 12.79
N LEU A 214 11.33 5.22 11.94
CA LEU A 214 10.61 4.03 11.50
C LEU A 214 10.37 3.09 12.68
N LYS A 215 9.13 2.64 12.84
CA LYS A 215 8.69 1.69 13.86
C LYS A 215 8.31 0.33 13.30
N VAL A 216 7.71 0.30 12.13
CA VAL A 216 7.24 -0.93 11.49
C VAL A 216 7.84 -1.05 10.09
N PHE A 217 8.55 -2.14 9.84
CA PHE A 217 9.08 -2.52 8.55
C PHE A 217 8.52 -3.88 8.13
N GLU A 218 7.70 -3.89 7.08
CA GLU A 218 7.07 -5.12 6.58
C GLU A 218 7.37 -5.27 5.09
N THR A 219 7.85 -6.45 4.69
CA THR A 219 8.07 -6.79 3.29
C THR A 219 7.45 -8.13 2.94
N THR A 220 6.76 -8.19 1.79
CA THR A 220 6.18 -9.42 1.26
C THR A 220 6.65 -9.60 -0.19
N ASN A 221 7.35 -10.70 -0.48
CA ASN A 221 7.86 -11.00 -1.83
C ASN A 221 8.67 -9.85 -2.45
N CYS A 222 9.50 -9.19 -1.65
CA CYS A 222 10.42 -8.16 -2.12
C CYS A 222 11.80 -8.73 -2.40
N THR A 223 12.46 -8.25 -3.46
CA THR A 223 13.80 -8.66 -3.86
C THR A 223 14.73 -7.47 -4.04
N TRP A 224 16.02 -7.71 -3.83
CA TRP A 224 17.07 -6.67 -3.90
C TRP A 224 18.08 -7.06 -4.98
N LEU A 225 17.76 -6.68 -6.23
CA LEU A 225 18.59 -7.04 -7.39
C LEU A 225 19.86 -6.19 -7.42
N ASN A 226 21.00 -6.84 -7.67
CA ASN A 226 22.34 -6.26 -7.71
C ASN A 226 22.88 -5.76 -6.34
N ALA A 227 22.10 -5.86 -5.26
CA ALA A 227 22.58 -5.53 -3.94
C ALA A 227 23.31 -6.72 -3.29
N LYS A 228 24.53 -6.51 -2.77
CA LYS A 228 25.22 -7.44 -1.88
C LYS A 228 24.82 -7.21 -0.42
N CYS A 229 24.57 -5.94 -0.08
CA CYS A 229 24.18 -5.56 1.28
C CYS A 229 23.18 -4.42 1.24
N VAL A 230 22.13 -4.55 2.03
CA VAL A 230 21.17 -3.50 2.35
C VAL A 230 21.27 -3.17 3.82
N THR A 231 21.62 -1.95 4.13
CA THR A 231 21.79 -1.46 5.50
C THR A 231 20.64 -0.50 5.81
N LEU A 232 19.92 -0.77 6.89
CA LEU A 232 18.82 0.02 7.39
C LEU A 232 19.22 0.66 8.72
N ASN A 233 19.38 1.99 8.74
CA ASN A 233 19.57 2.74 9.98
C ASN A 233 18.20 3.14 10.52
N VAL A 234 17.71 2.37 11.51
CA VAL A 234 16.34 2.39 12.01
C VAL A 234 16.30 2.32 13.54
N PRO A 235 16.85 3.31 14.26
CA PRO A 235 17.06 3.23 15.71
C PRO A 235 15.77 3.02 16.52
N LEU A 236 14.62 3.45 16.01
CA LEU A 236 13.31 3.33 16.68
C LEU A 236 12.47 2.14 16.21
N LEU A 237 13.06 1.23 15.42
CA LEU A 237 12.34 0.09 14.86
C LEU A 237 11.87 -0.87 15.97
N GLU A 238 10.56 -1.12 15.99
CA GLU A 238 9.88 -1.99 16.96
C GLU A 238 9.54 -3.36 16.35
N SER A 239 9.12 -3.38 15.07
CA SER A 239 8.66 -4.61 14.41
C SER A 239 9.23 -4.74 13.00
N VAL A 240 9.75 -5.94 12.70
CA VAL A 240 10.20 -6.38 11.38
C VAL A 240 9.40 -7.62 10.98
N ILE A 241 8.73 -7.57 9.83
CA ILE A 241 8.00 -8.70 9.27
C ILE A 241 8.45 -8.92 7.83
N ILE A 242 8.96 -10.10 7.53
CA ILE A 242 9.46 -10.46 6.20
C ILE A 242 8.79 -11.75 5.75
N VAL A 243 8.04 -11.68 4.64
CA VAL A 243 7.36 -12.83 4.03
C VAL A 243 7.92 -13.06 2.63
N GLN A 244 8.37 -14.29 2.35
CA GLN A 244 8.95 -14.67 1.05
C GLN A 244 8.34 -15.99 0.55
N ASN A 245 7.58 -15.95 -0.52
CA ASN A 245 6.98 -17.13 -1.13
C ASN A 245 7.89 -17.66 -2.25
N ALA A 246 8.09 -18.97 -2.32
CA ALA A 246 8.98 -19.62 -3.30
C ALA A 246 8.65 -19.29 -4.77
N LYS A 247 7.39 -19.02 -5.08
CA LYS A 247 6.93 -18.71 -6.44
C LYS A 247 7.41 -17.35 -6.97
N SER A 248 7.89 -16.47 -6.10
CA SER A 248 8.27 -15.10 -6.46
C SER A 248 9.75 -14.93 -6.80
N MET A 249 10.56 -15.96 -6.58
CA MET A 249 12.02 -15.87 -6.74
C MET A 249 12.53 -16.82 -7.83
N SER A 250 13.32 -16.29 -8.77
CA SER A 250 14.20 -17.14 -9.57
C SER A 250 15.37 -17.58 -8.67
N TYR A 251 15.80 -18.85 -8.79
CA TYR A 251 16.89 -19.43 -7.99
C TYR A 251 18.25 -18.69 -8.13
N ASP A 252 18.37 -17.80 -9.09
CA ASP A 252 19.58 -17.01 -9.37
C ASP A 252 19.58 -15.60 -8.72
N THR A 253 18.72 -15.34 -7.73
CA THR A 253 18.77 -14.03 -7.06
C THR A 253 20.05 -13.89 -6.24
N PRO A 254 20.77 -12.76 -6.42
CA PRO A 254 22.02 -12.55 -5.69
C PRO A 254 21.80 -12.60 -4.18
N LYS A 255 22.71 -13.27 -3.49
CA LYS A 255 22.72 -13.37 -2.04
C LYS A 255 22.92 -11.98 -1.43
N CYS A 256 21.85 -11.42 -0.89
CA CYS A 256 21.85 -10.12 -0.25
C CYS A 256 21.91 -10.26 1.27
N SER A 257 22.73 -9.48 1.93
CA SER A 257 22.70 -9.33 3.39
C SER A 257 21.84 -8.14 3.76
N MET A 258 20.96 -8.31 4.74
CA MET A 258 20.15 -7.22 5.31
C MET A 258 20.64 -6.93 6.73
N CYS A 259 21.15 -5.72 6.92
CA CYS A 259 21.71 -5.26 8.19
C CYS A 259 20.81 -4.19 8.80
N PHE A 260 20.36 -4.40 10.03
CA PHE A 260 19.50 -3.46 10.75
C PHE A 260 20.29 -2.82 11.91
N PHE A 261 20.43 -1.50 11.89
CA PHE A 261 20.87 -0.72 13.05
C PHE A 261 19.61 -0.34 13.86
N ALA A 262 19.21 -1.22 14.77
CA ALA A 262 17.97 -1.10 15.52
C ALA A 262 18.25 -1.25 17.03
N SER A 263 17.80 -0.30 17.85
CA SER A 263 18.00 -0.31 19.31
C SER A 263 16.75 -0.73 20.09
N ASN A 264 15.57 -0.70 19.48
CA ASN A 264 14.27 -0.89 20.15
C ASN A 264 13.47 -2.08 19.59
N LEU A 265 14.12 -3.03 18.92
CA LEU A 265 13.42 -4.13 18.28
C LEU A 265 12.71 -5.01 19.31
N ILE A 266 11.39 -5.17 19.13
CA ILE A 266 10.50 -5.97 19.97
C ILE A 266 10.14 -7.28 19.26
N GLU A 267 9.91 -7.22 17.95
CA GLU A 267 9.47 -8.35 17.16
C GLU A 267 10.26 -8.45 15.84
N PHE A 268 10.77 -9.65 15.57
CA PHE A 268 11.28 -10.02 14.26
C PHE A 268 10.55 -11.29 13.79
N SER A 269 9.83 -11.19 12.69
CA SER A 269 9.09 -12.31 12.10
C SER A 269 9.58 -12.56 10.67
N TYR A 270 9.98 -13.78 10.40
CA TYR A 270 10.30 -14.26 9.06
C TYR A 270 9.40 -15.43 8.69
N CYS A 271 8.76 -15.36 7.53
CA CYS A 271 7.99 -16.45 6.95
C CYS A 271 8.48 -16.70 5.52
N GLY A 272 8.96 -17.90 5.23
CA GLY A 272 9.50 -18.28 3.92
C GLY A 272 9.05 -19.65 3.46
N ASP A 273 8.85 -19.81 2.14
CA ASP A 273 8.56 -21.08 1.51
C ASP A 273 9.87 -21.80 1.14
N GLY A 274 10.28 -22.77 1.96
CA GLY A 274 11.38 -23.68 1.66
C GLY A 274 12.79 -23.15 1.86
N TYR A 275 12.98 -21.84 2.10
CA TYR A 275 14.33 -21.27 2.28
C TYR A 275 14.30 -19.92 3.01
N ILE A 276 15.46 -19.52 3.55
CA ILE A 276 15.70 -18.19 4.07
C ILE A 276 16.49 -17.40 3.00
N SER A 277 15.88 -16.36 2.46
CA SER A 277 16.37 -15.66 1.27
C SER A 277 17.60 -14.77 1.52
N HIS A 278 17.77 -14.27 2.75
CA HIS A 278 18.76 -13.27 3.09
C HIS A 278 19.57 -13.61 4.32
N TYR A 279 20.77 -13.07 4.42
CA TYR A 279 21.51 -13.04 5.67
C TYR A 279 21.03 -11.81 6.47
N PHE A 280 20.44 -12.05 7.64
CA PHE A 280 19.99 -10.98 8.53
C PHE A 280 21.05 -10.72 9.59
N LYS A 281 21.38 -9.45 9.82
CA LYS A 281 22.31 -9.00 10.86
C LYS A 281 21.69 -7.87 11.66
N LEU A 282 21.79 -7.96 12.97
CA LEU A 282 21.45 -6.89 13.88
C LEU A 282 22.74 -6.18 14.32
N LEU A 283 22.86 -4.91 13.98
CA LEU A 283 24.02 -4.10 14.34
C LEU A 283 23.60 -3.13 15.46
N GLN A 284 24.38 -3.08 16.53
CA GLN A 284 24.15 -2.22 17.71
C GLN A 284 22.79 -2.46 18.41
N SER A 285 22.24 -3.66 18.31
CA SER A 285 20.99 -3.97 18.97
C SER A 285 21.20 -4.24 20.45
N LEU A 286 20.67 -3.37 21.28
CA LEU A 286 20.24 -3.75 22.62
C LEU A 286 18.84 -4.33 22.44
N LEU A 287 18.76 -5.64 22.17
CA LEU A 287 17.46 -6.32 22.14
C LEU A 287 16.75 -6.05 23.47
N THR A 288 15.53 -5.55 23.40
CA THR A 288 14.76 -5.36 24.63
C THR A 288 14.56 -6.72 25.31
N HIS A 289 14.55 -6.78 26.64
CA HIS A 289 14.38 -8.03 27.40
C HIS A 289 13.08 -8.79 27.04
N ASN A 290 12.18 -8.18 26.28
CA ASN A 290 10.93 -8.77 25.82
C ASN A 290 10.92 -9.04 24.30
N ALA A 291 12.05 -8.95 23.62
CA ALA A 291 12.10 -9.22 22.18
C ALA A 291 11.68 -10.64 21.84
N SER A 292 10.99 -10.80 20.72
CA SER A 292 10.53 -12.07 20.18
C SER A 292 11.09 -12.31 18.78
N LEU A 293 11.52 -13.56 18.52
CA LEU A 293 11.87 -14.04 17.19
C LEU A 293 10.88 -15.12 16.76
N ASN A 294 10.24 -14.90 15.63
CA ASN A 294 9.34 -15.86 15.01
C ASN A 294 9.84 -16.20 13.61
N VAL A 295 10.21 -17.46 13.38
CA VAL A 295 10.69 -17.94 12.09
C VAL A 295 9.84 -19.12 11.65
N THR A 296 9.16 -18.99 10.54
CA THR A 296 8.35 -20.04 9.91
C THR A 296 8.90 -20.33 8.52
N VAL A 297 9.33 -21.57 8.27
CA VAL A 297 9.78 -22.01 6.95
C VAL A 297 8.88 -23.17 6.51
N SER A 298 7.90 -22.86 5.65
CA SER A 298 6.96 -23.84 5.13
C SER A 298 7.53 -24.59 3.92
N GLN A 299 7.11 -25.84 3.71
CA GLN A 299 7.42 -26.66 2.53
C GLN A 299 8.92 -26.78 2.21
N CYS A 300 9.65 -27.49 3.06
CA CYS A 300 11.04 -27.85 2.75
C CYS A 300 11.11 -28.72 1.48
N PRO A 301 11.78 -28.31 0.40
CA PRO A 301 12.01 -29.18 -0.74
C PRO A 301 12.84 -30.40 -0.32
N ILE A 302 12.61 -31.53 -0.96
CA ILE A 302 13.29 -32.81 -0.71
C ILE A 302 14.83 -32.67 -0.87
N ASN A 303 15.27 -31.70 -1.69
CA ASN A 303 16.68 -31.32 -1.84
C ASN A 303 16.95 -30.05 -1.04
N ARG A 304 17.52 -30.22 0.15
CA ARG A 304 17.90 -29.12 1.05
C ARG A 304 19.04 -28.33 0.46
N ASP A 305 18.84 -27.01 0.40
CA ASP A 305 19.94 -26.08 0.15
C ASP A 305 20.75 -25.91 1.45
N PRO A 306 22.04 -26.38 1.52
CA PRO A 306 22.88 -26.23 2.69
C PRO A 306 23.01 -24.79 3.16
N GLU A 307 22.81 -23.84 2.27
CA GLU A 307 22.90 -22.41 2.56
C GLU A 307 21.68 -21.89 3.34
N THR A 308 20.51 -22.45 3.13
CA THR A 308 19.33 -22.16 3.95
C THR A 308 19.55 -22.56 5.41
N GLU A 309 20.17 -23.70 5.65
CA GLU A 309 20.53 -24.16 7.00
C GLU A 309 21.51 -23.17 7.66
N PHE A 310 22.54 -22.76 6.92
CA PHE A 310 23.52 -21.80 7.42
C PHE A 310 22.90 -20.42 7.71
N ARG A 311 22.01 -19.93 6.87
CA ARG A 311 21.29 -18.65 7.10
C ARG A 311 20.37 -18.72 8.32
N ALA A 312 19.67 -19.85 8.52
CA ALA A 312 18.87 -20.08 9.72
C ALA A 312 19.75 -20.05 10.98
N PHE A 313 20.91 -20.70 10.94
CA PHE A 313 21.85 -20.71 12.06
C PHE A 313 22.36 -19.28 12.36
N VAL A 314 22.78 -18.51 11.35
CA VAL A 314 23.22 -17.11 11.50
C VAL A 314 22.10 -16.27 12.11
N LEU A 315 20.84 -16.43 11.63
CA LEU A 315 19.69 -15.70 12.17
C LEU A 315 19.47 -16.03 13.65
N LEU A 316 19.50 -17.31 14.03
CA LEU A 316 19.35 -17.72 15.43
C LEU A 316 20.50 -17.19 16.31
N GLN A 317 21.72 -17.11 15.78
CA GLN A 317 22.85 -16.56 16.50
C GLN A 317 22.70 -15.06 16.76
N GLU A 318 22.26 -14.28 15.77
CA GLU A 318 21.99 -12.84 15.90
C GLU A 318 20.91 -12.55 16.95
N PHE A 319 19.92 -13.45 17.08
CA PHE A 319 18.82 -13.34 18.05
C PHE A 319 19.00 -14.21 19.29
N SER A 320 20.22 -14.59 19.66
CA SER A 320 20.49 -15.46 20.80
C SER A 320 20.02 -14.92 22.17
N GLN A 321 19.79 -13.63 22.29
CA GLN A 321 19.36 -12.93 23.51
C GLN A 321 17.85 -12.70 23.63
N VAL A 322 17.04 -13.20 22.66
CA VAL A 322 15.58 -12.99 22.72
C VAL A 322 14.91 -13.83 23.81
N LYS A 323 13.90 -13.29 24.43
CA LYS A 323 13.12 -13.98 25.47
C LYS A 323 12.18 -15.04 24.89
N TYR A 324 11.62 -14.78 23.70
CA TYR A 324 10.67 -15.68 23.05
C TYR A 324 11.20 -16.05 21.67
N LEU A 325 11.44 -17.34 21.49
CA LEU A 325 11.84 -17.92 20.21
C LEU A 325 10.77 -18.89 19.74
N LYS A 326 10.21 -18.65 18.57
CA LYS A 326 9.35 -19.61 17.87
C LYS A 326 10.01 -19.95 16.54
N PHE A 327 10.23 -21.23 16.31
CA PHE A 327 10.78 -21.74 15.07
C PHE A 327 9.87 -22.87 14.57
N GLU A 328 9.26 -22.70 13.41
CA GLU A 328 8.34 -23.66 12.79
C GLU A 328 8.80 -24.02 11.38
N GLY A 329 8.54 -25.24 10.97
CA GLY A 329 8.85 -25.74 9.62
C GLY A 329 10.07 -26.65 9.60
N CYS A 330 10.71 -26.76 8.44
CA CYS A 330 11.74 -27.77 8.15
C CYS A 330 12.63 -28.17 9.31
N GLU A 331 12.30 -29.31 9.85
CA GLU A 331 13.06 -30.16 10.75
C GLU A 331 14.08 -29.53 11.73
N VAL A 332 13.77 -29.67 12.98
CA VAL A 332 14.63 -29.51 14.16
C VAL A 332 16.03 -30.20 14.00
N SER A 333 16.21 -31.08 13.00
CA SER A 333 17.49 -31.70 12.67
C SER A 333 18.61 -30.71 12.34
N ILE A 334 18.27 -29.47 11.90
CA ILE A 334 19.24 -28.39 11.68
C ILE A 334 19.89 -27.99 13.01
N LEU A 335 19.08 -27.88 14.06
CA LEU A 335 19.55 -27.52 15.39
C LEU A 335 20.30 -28.70 16.05
N SER A 336 19.87 -29.94 15.84
CA SER A 336 20.50 -31.10 16.48
C SER A 336 21.90 -31.43 15.96
N LYS A 337 22.21 -31.16 14.69
CA LYS A 337 23.55 -31.35 14.12
C LYS A 337 24.57 -30.31 14.56
N ASN A 338 24.13 -29.11 14.91
CA ASN A 338 24.97 -27.99 15.31
C ASN A 338 24.94 -27.70 16.83
N VAL A 339 24.18 -28.47 17.61
CA VAL A 339 24.04 -28.33 19.09
C VAL A 339 25.33 -28.65 19.86
N HIS A 340 26.37 -29.21 19.23
CA HIS A 340 27.70 -29.30 19.85
C HIS A 340 28.47 -27.94 19.87
N HIS A 341 27.86 -26.84 19.45
CA HIS A 341 28.47 -25.50 19.60
C HIS A 341 28.19 -24.95 21.00
N PRO A 342 29.20 -24.40 21.70
CA PRO A 342 29.11 -24.00 23.11
C PRO A 342 28.09 -22.88 23.44
N LEU A 343 27.48 -22.24 22.44
CA LEU A 343 26.55 -21.13 22.65
C LEU A 343 25.11 -21.55 22.96
N LEU A 344 24.74 -22.80 22.80
CA LEU A 344 23.39 -23.32 23.15
C LEU A 344 23.33 -23.96 24.55
N GLY A 345 24.41 -23.84 25.34
CA GLY A 345 24.56 -24.49 26.63
C GLY A 345 23.99 -23.75 27.85
N THR A 346 23.14 -22.77 27.73
CA THR A 346 22.52 -22.12 28.90
C THR A 346 21.04 -22.49 29.03
N PRO A 347 20.58 -22.98 30.22
CA PRO A 347 19.28 -23.66 30.38
C PRO A 347 18.08 -22.74 30.61
N HIS A 348 18.06 -21.51 30.11
CA HIS A 348 16.99 -20.56 30.42
C HIS A 348 16.03 -20.23 29.28
N HIS A 349 16.14 -20.85 28.13
CA HIS A 349 15.21 -20.59 27.03
C HIS A 349 14.17 -21.70 26.91
N LYS A 350 12.89 -21.35 27.20
CA LYS A 350 11.77 -22.22 26.80
C LYS A 350 11.65 -22.19 25.29
N LEU A 351 12.30 -23.13 24.61
CA LEU A 351 12.04 -23.45 23.22
C LEU A 351 10.66 -24.08 23.12
N ASN A 352 9.66 -23.34 22.71
CA ASN A 352 8.40 -23.93 22.25
C ASN A 352 8.61 -24.42 20.82
N MET A 353 9.00 -25.67 20.71
CA MET A 353 9.07 -26.39 19.43
C MET A 353 7.74 -27.12 19.23
N HIS A 354 6.99 -26.72 18.21
CA HIS A 354 5.84 -27.45 17.68
C HIS A 354 6.09 -27.89 16.26
#